data_b9cf2ceb8ad76fac7f1903006a30f5cd
#
_entry.id   b9cf2ceb8ad76fac7f1903006a30f5cd
#
_cell.length_a   1.000
_cell.length_b   1.000
_cell.length_c   1.000
_cell.angle_alpha   90.00
_cell.angle_beta   90.00
_cell.angle_gamma   90.00
#
_symmetry.space_group_name_H-M   'P 1'
#
loop_
_entity.id
_entity.type
_entity.pdbx_description
1 polymer ?
#
loop_
_entity_poly.entity_id
_entity_poly.type
_entity_poly.pdbx_seq_one_letter_code
_entity_poly.pdbx_strand_id
1 'polypeptide(L)'
;MRLIIGAPGNGAVLKEALKEELAGDERVSALVDLSTPDITYPEISFRAGRAIAEGRADRGILVCGTGIGTAIAANKVPGVRAATAHDLLTVRGSVENYDAQILCMGQNVIAAPAAWALIDIWLDLRHDPTSSYGPKVGEIAAYEARLHS
;
A
#
# COMPACT_ATOMS: atom_id res chain seq x y z
N MET A 1 13.59 -3.29 -3.88
CA MET A 1 12.20 -3.60 -3.47
C MET A 1 11.34 -3.76 -4.69
N ARG A 2 10.53 -4.80 -4.72
CA ARG A 2 9.55 -5.02 -5.79
C ARG A 2 8.24 -4.35 -5.40
N LEU A 3 7.76 -3.43 -6.22
CA LEU A 3 6.54 -2.67 -5.95
C LEU A 3 5.44 -2.98 -6.97
N ILE A 4 4.22 -2.97 -6.49
CA ILE A 4 3.02 -2.85 -7.31
C ILE A 4 2.39 -1.48 -7.08
N ILE A 5 1.74 -0.97 -8.08
CA ILE A 5 0.95 0.26 -8.00
C ILE A 5 -0.36 0.06 -8.76
N GLY A 6 -1.40 0.73 -8.33
CA GLY A 6 -2.67 0.65 -9.02
C GLY A 6 -3.65 1.73 -8.60
N ALA A 7 -4.61 2.00 -9.47
CA ALA A 7 -5.67 2.95 -9.21
C ALA A 7 -6.88 2.67 -10.11
N PRO A 8 -8.12 2.91 -9.62
CA PRO A 8 -9.25 3.14 -10.50
C PRO A 8 -9.14 4.53 -11.15
N GLY A 9 -10.07 4.89 -12.02
CA GLY A 9 -10.04 6.15 -12.78
C GLY A 9 -9.88 7.41 -11.91
N ASN A 10 -10.52 7.45 -10.74
CA ASN A 10 -10.45 8.62 -9.84
C ASN A 10 -9.14 8.73 -9.03
N GLY A 11 -8.19 7.85 -9.27
CA GLY A 11 -6.84 7.91 -8.71
C GLY A 11 -5.74 7.90 -9.78
N ALA A 12 -6.11 7.86 -11.06
CA ALA A 12 -5.17 7.64 -12.15
C ALA A 12 -4.15 8.76 -12.33
N VAL A 13 -4.54 10.01 -12.13
CA VAL A 13 -3.64 11.16 -12.31
C VAL A 13 -2.51 11.15 -11.26
N LEU A 14 -2.86 10.98 -9.98
CA LEU A 14 -1.86 10.89 -8.93
C LEU A 14 -1.00 9.63 -9.11
N LYS A 15 -1.60 8.49 -9.43
CA LYS A 15 -0.87 7.26 -9.67
C LYS A 15 0.20 7.44 -10.76
N GLU A 16 -0.13 8.07 -11.89
CA GLU A 16 0.83 8.27 -12.97
C GLU A 16 1.99 9.17 -12.55
N ALA A 17 1.72 10.25 -11.80
CA ALA A 17 2.77 11.12 -11.27
C ALA A 17 3.72 10.35 -10.33
N LEU A 18 3.19 9.49 -9.48
CA LEU A 18 4.00 8.68 -8.57
C LEU A 18 4.80 7.60 -9.32
N LYS A 19 4.23 7.02 -10.36
CA LYS A 19 4.96 6.06 -11.21
C LYS A 19 6.22 6.66 -11.83
N GLU A 20 6.14 7.89 -12.33
CA GLU A 20 7.29 8.58 -12.92
C GLU A 20 8.43 8.71 -11.90
N GLU A 21 8.13 9.11 -10.68
CA GLU A 21 9.12 9.22 -9.61
C GLU A 21 9.71 7.86 -9.22
N LEU A 22 8.85 6.86 -9.07
CA LEU A 22 9.27 5.51 -8.67
C LEU A 22 10.11 4.81 -9.73
N ALA A 23 9.82 5.03 -11.02
CA ALA A 23 10.56 4.41 -12.12
C ALA A 23 12.03 4.81 -12.16
N GLY A 24 12.37 6.01 -11.65
CA GLY A 24 13.74 6.49 -11.58
C GLY A 24 14.45 6.21 -10.25
N ASP A 25 13.80 5.54 -9.31
CA ASP A 25 14.34 5.35 -7.97
C ASP A 25 15.12 4.03 -7.87
N GLU A 26 16.38 4.12 -7.45
CA GLU A 26 17.28 2.96 -7.34
C GLU A 26 16.83 1.92 -6.31
N ARG A 27 16.00 2.30 -5.34
CA ARG A 27 15.46 1.40 -4.31
C ARG A 27 14.39 0.46 -4.87
N VAL A 28 13.84 0.80 -6.04
CA VAL A 28 12.77 0.04 -6.70
C VAL A 28 13.39 -0.86 -7.78
N SER A 29 13.43 -2.16 -7.52
CA SER A 29 14.00 -3.15 -8.45
C SER A 29 13.01 -3.59 -9.53
N ALA A 30 11.72 -3.50 -9.24
CA ALA A 30 10.64 -3.79 -10.18
C ALA A 30 9.40 -2.97 -9.79
N LEU A 31 8.72 -2.44 -10.77
CA LEU A 31 7.47 -1.69 -10.59
C LEU A 31 6.44 -2.20 -11.60
N VAL A 32 5.34 -2.73 -11.10
CA VAL A 32 4.26 -3.26 -11.93
C VAL A 32 2.97 -2.48 -11.63
N ASP A 33 2.41 -1.88 -12.67
CA ASP A 33 1.09 -1.24 -12.60
C ASP A 33 0.02 -2.30 -12.90
N LEU A 34 -0.83 -2.59 -11.93
CA LEU A 34 -1.89 -3.57 -12.07
C LEU A 34 -3.21 -2.98 -12.59
N SER A 35 -3.23 -1.67 -12.86
CA SER A 35 -4.43 -0.98 -13.35
C SER A 35 -4.79 -1.45 -14.75
N THR A 36 -6.08 -1.56 -15.02
CA THR A 36 -6.63 -1.79 -16.34
C THR A 36 -7.77 -0.79 -16.60
N PRO A 37 -8.15 -0.52 -17.88
CA PRO A 37 -9.26 0.37 -18.15
C PRO A 37 -10.52 -0.05 -17.40
N ASP A 38 -11.23 0.94 -16.86
CA ASP A 38 -12.51 0.76 -16.14
C ASP A 38 -12.46 -0.15 -14.90
N ILE A 39 -11.27 -0.44 -14.39
CA ILE A 39 -11.15 -1.23 -13.17
C ILE A 39 -11.79 -0.51 -11.98
N THR A 40 -12.52 -1.26 -11.17
CA THR A 40 -13.12 -0.73 -9.94
C THR A 40 -12.08 -0.66 -8.81
N TYR A 41 -12.34 0.18 -7.78
CA TYR A 41 -11.43 0.26 -6.64
C TYR A 41 -11.35 -1.06 -5.85
N PRO A 42 -12.43 -1.86 -5.69
CA PRO A 42 -12.28 -3.16 -5.05
C PRO A 42 -11.41 -4.12 -5.85
N GLU A 43 -11.61 -4.21 -7.15
CA GLU A 43 -10.88 -5.17 -7.98
C GLU A 43 -9.38 -4.87 -8.04
N ILE A 44 -8.99 -3.61 -8.22
CA ILE A 44 -7.55 -3.26 -8.19
C ILE A 44 -6.94 -3.56 -6.82
N SER A 45 -7.70 -3.35 -5.75
CA SER A 45 -7.24 -3.63 -4.38
C SER A 45 -7.07 -5.13 -4.14
N PHE A 46 -7.98 -5.96 -4.66
CA PHE A 46 -7.85 -7.41 -4.57
C PHE A 46 -6.64 -7.92 -5.36
N ARG A 47 -6.40 -7.39 -6.56
CA ARG A 47 -5.20 -7.73 -7.37
C ARG A 47 -3.92 -7.38 -6.60
N ALA A 48 -3.85 -6.19 -6.04
CA ALA A 48 -2.71 -5.75 -5.24
C ALA A 48 -2.51 -6.65 -4.02
N GLY A 49 -3.57 -6.91 -3.28
CA GLY A 49 -3.53 -7.78 -2.11
C GLY A 49 -3.05 -9.19 -2.46
N ARG A 50 -3.58 -9.78 -3.51
CA ARG A 50 -3.13 -11.11 -3.97
C ARG A 50 -1.66 -11.13 -4.37
N ALA A 51 -1.17 -10.09 -5.05
CA ALA A 51 0.23 -10.00 -5.42
C ALA A 51 1.15 -10.01 -4.19
N ILE A 52 0.75 -9.29 -3.14
CA ILE A 52 1.47 -9.28 -1.86
C ILE A 52 1.38 -10.65 -1.17
N ALA A 53 0.18 -11.19 -1.02
CA ALA A 53 -0.05 -12.46 -0.32
C ALA A 53 0.67 -13.65 -0.99
N GLU A 54 0.79 -13.62 -2.31
CA GLU A 54 1.47 -14.65 -3.10
C GLU A 54 2.98 -14.43 -3.23
N GLY A 55 3.53 -13.39 -2.62
CA GLY A 55 4.96 -13.09 -2.65
C GLY A 55 5.48 -12.57 -3.99
N ARG A 56 4.60 -12.06 -4.85
CA ARG A 56 4.98 -11.48 -6.15
C ARG A 56 5.47 -10.05 -6.06
N ALA A 57 5.20 -9.37 -4.94
CA ALA A 57 5.68 -8.04 -4.64
C ALA A 57 5.94 -7.90 -3.15
N ASP A 58 6.80 -6.95 -2.78
CA ASP A 58 7.15 -6.68 -1.38
C ASP A 58 6.20 -5.67 -0.76
N ARG A 59 5.83 -4.63 -1.50
CA ARG A 59 4.91 -3.58 -1.08
C ARG A 59 4.08 -3.07 -2.25
N GLY A 60 3.05 -2.31 -1.91
CA GLY A 60 2.16 -1.71 -2.90
C GLY A 60 1.72 -0.30 -2.54
N ILE A 61 1.35 0.44 -3.57
CA ILE A 61 0.72 1.76 -3.47
C ILE A 61 -0.59 1.72 -4.24
N LEU A 62 -1.68 2.04 -3.57
CA LEU A 62 -3.00 2.15 -4.18
C LEU A 62 -3.51 3.59 -4.06
N VAL A 63 -4.03 4.11 -5.15
CA VAL A 63 -4.59 5.46 -5.19
C VAL A 63 -6.04 5.38 -5.64
N CYS A 64 -6.93 6.03 -4.90
CA CYS A 64 -8.31 6.28 -5.34
C CYS A 64 -8.68 7.73 -5.00
N GLY A 65 -9.95 8.06 -4.82
CA GLY A 65 -10.35 9.43 -4.47
C GLY A 65 -9.93 9.84 -3.07
N THR A 66 -10.10 8.96 -2.09
CA THR A 66 -9.83 9.21 -0.66
C THR A 66 -8.76 8.32 -0.06
N GLY A 67 -8.42 7.23 -0.71
CA GLY A 67 -7.56 6.18 -0.14
C GLY A 67 -8.30 5.24 0.81
N ILE A 68 -9.55 5.49 1.10
CA ILE A 68 -10.31 4.70 2.10
C ILE A 68 -10.83 3.41 1.50
N GLY A 69 -11.50 3.47 0.36
CA GLY A 69 -12.09 2.29 -0.27
C GLY A 69 -11.06 1.24 -0.67
N THR A 70 -9.92 1.68 -1.22
CA THR A 70 -8.82 0.77 -1.58
C THR A 70 -8.24 0.08 -0.35
N ALA A 71 -8.10 0.79 0.77
CA ALA A 71 -7.60 0.19 2.01
C ALA A 71 -8.59 -0.84 2.57
N ILE A 72 -9.89 -0.52 2.62
CA ILE A 72 -10.91 -1.46 3.09
C ILE A 72 -10.89 -2.74 2.25
N ALA A 73 -10.88 -2.60 0.92
CA ALA A 73 -10.91 -3.75 0.02
C ALA A 73 -9.63 -4.59 0.11
N ALA A 74 -8.45 -3.96 0.10
CA ALA A 74 -7.18 -4.67 0.19
C ALA A 74 -7.07 -5.46 1.50
N ASN A 75 -7.59 -4.93 2.60
CA ASN A 75 -7.59 -5.61 3.89
C ASN A 75 -8.49 -6.86 3.94
N LYS A 76 -9.32 -7.09 2.93
CA LYS A 76 -10.09 -8.33 2.83
C LYS A 76 -9.27 -9.51 2.31
N VAL A 77 -8.09 -9.27 1.76
CA VAL A 77 -7.20 -10.33 1.30
C VAL A 77 -6.39 -10.85 2.49
N PRO A 78 -6.48 -12.15 2.82
CA PRO A 78 -5.72 -12.71 3.94
C PRO A 78 -4.21 -12.46 3.82
N GLY A 79 -3.60 -12.07 4.94
CA GLY A 79 -2.17 -11.76 4.99
C GLY A 79 -1.80 -10.33 4.62
N VAL A 80 -2.76 -9.50 4.22
CA VAL A 80 -2.54 -8.12 3.78
C VAL A 80 -2.94 -7.13 4.87
N ARG A 81 -2.06 -6.16 5.11
CA ARG A 81 -2.34 -4.98 5.93
C ARG A 81 -2.16 -3.75 5.04
N ALA A 82 -3.25 -3.07 4.76
CA ALA A 82 -3.29 -1.84 3.98
C ALA A 82 -3.70 -0.67 4.89
N ALA A 83 -3.04 0.45 4.73
CA ALA A 83 -3.30 1.63 5.55
C ALA A 83 -3.49 2.86 4.68
N THR A 84 -4.50 3.67 4.99
CA THR A 84 -4.69 5.00 4.43
C THR A 84 -3.86 5.99 5.25
N ALA A 85 -2.92 6.69 4.61
CA ALA A 85 -2.08 7.65 5.31
C ALA A 85 -1.63 8.80 4.39
N HIS A 86 -1.69 10.03 4.90
CA HIS A 86 -1.40 11.26 4.15
C HIS A 86 -0.50 12.23 4.91
N ASP A 87 0.07 11.83 6.03
CA ASP A 87 0.99 12.63 6.83
C ASP A 87 2.18 11.79 7.31
N LEU A 88 3.20 12.46 7.79
CA LEU A 88 4.44 11.79 8.19
C LEU A 88 4.23 10.79 9.33
N LEU A 89 3.43 11.17 10.33
CA LEU A 89 3.20 10.31 11.50
C LEU A 89 2.54 9.00 11.10
N THR A 90 1.45 9.06 10.33
CA THR A 90 0.68 7.89 9.94
C THR A 90 1.37 7.05 8.87
N VAL A 91 2.09 7.67 7.93
CA VAL A 91 2.91 6.95 6.95
C VAL A 91 4.00 6.15 7.66
N ARG A 92 4.73 6.77 8.58
CA ARG A 92 5.75 6.07 9.36
C ARG A 92 5.15 4.94 10.20
N GLY A 93 4.09 5.25 10.93
CA GLY A 93 3.41 4.27 11.77
C GLY A 93 2.90 3.07 10.99
N SER A 94 2.41 3.28 9.77
CA SER A 94 1.88 2.18 8.95
C SER A 94 2.90 1.07 8.73
N VAL A 95 4.17 1.40 8.55
CA VAL A 95 5.24 0.41 8.35
C VAL A 95 5.92 0.06 9.67
N GLU A 96 6.42 1.06 10.39
CA GLU A 96 7.24 0.82 11.59
C GLU A 96 6.45 0.07 12.66
N ASN A 97 5.18 0.42 12.87
CA ASN A 97 4.37 -0.15 13.93
C ASN A 97 3.52 -1.34 13.48
N TYR A 98 2.94 -1.27 12.28
CA TYR A 98 1.89 -2.20 11.87
C TYR A 98 2.31 -3.12 10.72
N ASP A 99 3.52 -2.94 10.21
CA ASP A 99 4.04 -3.75 9.09
C ASP A 99 3.06 -3.80 7.91
N ALA A 100 2.46 -2.65 7.59
CA ALA A 100 1.54 -2.56 6.47
C ALA A 100 2.32 -2.64 5.15
N GLN A 101 1.89 -3.54 4.28
CA GLN A 101 2.53 -3.73 2.98
C GLN A 101 2.00 -2.76 1.93
N ILE A 102 0.77 -2.27 2.09
CA ILE A 102 0.12 -1.40 1.11
C ILE A 102 -0.18 -0.05 1.72
N LEU A 103 0.30 1.01 1.05
CA LEU A 103 -0.03 2.39 1.34
C LEU A 103 -1.13 2.85 0.40
N CYS A 104 -2.22 3.36 0.96
CA CYS A 104 -3.35 3.89 0.20
C CYS A 104 -3.43 5.40 0.36
N MET A 105 -3.56 6.12 -0.75
CA MET A 105 -3.66 7.58 -0.79
C MET A 105 -4.84 8.02 -1.65
N GLY A 106 -5.34 9.21 -1.38
CA GLY A 106 -6.45 9.81 -2.09
C GLY A 106 -6.03 10.97 -2.99
N GLN A 107 -6.36 10.88 -4.28
CA GLN A 107 -6.09 11.94 -5.26
C GLN A 107 -6.78 13.26 -4.86
N ASN A 108 -7.92 13.18 -4.19
CA ASN A 108 -8.66 14.35 -3.71
C ASN A 108 -8.16 14.87 -2.35
N VAL A 109 -7.21 14.20 -1.73
CA VAL A 109 -6.70 14.52 -0.40
C VAL A 109 -5.32 15.14 -0.44
N ILE A 110 -4.45 14.66 -1.33
CA ILE A 110 -3.04 15.04 -1.37
C ILE A 110 -2.58 15.31 -2.80
N ALA A 111 -1.75 16.34 -2.95
CA ALA A 111 -1.12 16.65 -4.23
C ALA A 111 0.12 15.79 -4.47
N ALA A 112 0.50 15.61 -5.74
CA ALA A 112 1.60 14.75 -6.13
C ALA A 112 2.94 15.07 -5.44
N PRO A 113 3.39 16.34 -5.33
CA PRO A 113 4.65 16.63 -4.64
C PRO A 113 4.66 16.21 -3.17
N ALA A 114 3.56 16.44 -2.45
CA ALA A 114 3.43 16.06 -1.05
C ALA A 114 3.35 14.53 -0.90
N ALA A 115 2.61 13.86 -1.77
CA ALA A 115 2.52 12.40 -1.79
C ALA A 115 3.91 11.77 -2.03
N TRP A 116 4.66 12.28 -2.99
CA TRP A 116 6.00 11.80 -3.27
C TRP A 116 6.94 11.99 -2.07
N ALA A 117 6.90 13.15 -1.41
CA ALA A 117 7.72 13.40 -0.22
C ALA A 117 7.49 12.35 0.87
N LEU A 118 6.24 11.91 1.05
CA LEU A 118 5.90 10.85 2.00
C LEU A 118 6.35 9.46 1.51
N ILE A 119 6.16 9.16 0.24
CA ILE A 119 6.57 7.88 -0.35
C ILE A 119 8.09 7.74 -0.36
N ASP A 120 8.82 8.81 -0.60
CA ASP A 120 10.28 8.83 -0.53
C ASP A 120 10.78 8.35 0.85
N ILE A 121 10.14 8.80 1.92
CA ILE A 121 10.41 8.32 3.28
C ILE A 121 9.93 6.87 3.45
N TRP A 122 8.73 6.55 3.00
CA TRP A 122 8.11 5.23 3.12
C TRP A 122 8.96 4.10 2.52
N LEU A 123 9.66 4.36 1.43
CA LEU A 123 10.52 3.36 0.79
C LEU A 123 11.64 2.85 1.70
N ASP A 124 12.12 3.67 2.64
CA ASP A 124 13.20 3.31 3.57
C ASP A 124 12.70 2.76 4.90
N LEU A 125 11.39 2.83 5.17
CA LEU A 125 10.83 2.37 6.44
C LEU A 125 10.85 0.85 6.55
N ARG A 126 11.10 0.34 7.76
CA ARG A 126 11.06 -1.08 8.08
C ARG A 126 10.36 -1.29 9.42
N HIS A 127 9.65 -2.42 9.51
CA HIS A 127 9.05 -2.86 10.77
C HIS A 127 10.11 -3.57 11.61
N ASP A 128 10.13 -3.27 12.91
CA ASP A 128 10.93 -4.01 13.89
C ASP A 128 10.01 -4.98 14.65
N PRO A 129 10.08 -6.29 14.36
CA PRO A 129 9.22 -7.28 15.02
C PRO A 129 9.56 -7.47 16.49
N THR A 130 10.72 -6.98 16.94
CA THR A 130 11.13 -7.03 18.36
C THR A 130 10.60 -5.86 19.17
N SER A 131 10.01 -4.86 18.54
CA SER A 131 9.34 -3.75 19.20
C SER A 131 8.07 -4.20 19.92
N SER A 132 7.52 -3.31 20.76
CA SER A 132 6.24 -3.59 21.44
C SER A 132 5.06 -3.80 20.49
N TYR A 133 5.19 -3.40 19.23
CA TYR A 133 4.15 -3.60 18.20
C TYR A 133 4.21 -4.98 17.55
N GLY A 134 5.37 -5.64 17.54
CA GLY A 134 5.55 -6.95 16.91
C GLY A 134 4.53 -8.00 17.36
N PRO A 135 4.38 -8.23 18.67
CA PRO A 135 3.38 -9.19 19.18
C PRO A 135 1.94 -8.84 18.79
N LYS A 136 1.62 -7.55 18.68
CA LYS A 136 0.28 -7.09 18.29
C LYS A 136 -0.01 -7.36 16.83
N VAL A 137 0.98 -7.17 15.94
CA VAL A 137 0.86 -7.57 14.53
C VAL A 137 0.66 -9.08 14.42
N GLY A 138 1.39 -9.86 15.24
CA GLY A 138 1.21 -11.30 15.34
C GLY A 138 -0.19 -11.70 15.81
N GLU A 139 -0.77 -10.94 16.73
CA GLU A 139 -2.14 -11.17 17.22
C GLU A 139 -3.17 -10.98 16.11
N ILE A 140 -3.01 -9.94 15.27
CA ILE A 140 -3.87 -9.73 14.09
C ILE A 140 -3.76 -10.92 13.13
N ALA A 141 -2.54 -11.35 12.81
CA ALA A 141 -2.30 -12.47 11.91
C ALA A 141 -2.92 -13.79 12.45
N ALA A 142 -2.81 -14.04 13.75
CA ALA A 142 -3.36 -15.23 14.39
C ALA A 142 -4.90 -15.23 14.34
N TYR A 143 -5.52 -14.09 14.58
CA TYR A 143 -6.98 -13.96 14.47
C TYR A 143 -7.45 -14.23 13.05
N GLU A 144 -6.79 -13.62 12.06
CA GLU A 144 -7.12 -13.81 10.65
C GLU A 144 -7.00 -15.29 10.23
N ALA A 145 -5.93 -15.96 10.66
CA ALA A 145 -5.71 -17.37 10.33
C ALA A 145 -6.86 -18.26 10.85
N ARG A 146 -7.43 -17.96 12.01
CA ARG A 146 -8.60 -18.70 12.55
C ARG A 146 -9.86 -18.51 11.71
N LEU A 147 -10.02 -17.35 11.08
CA LEU A 147 -11.20 -17.08 10.24
C LEU A 147 -11.14 -17.81 8.90
N HIS A 148 -9.95 -18.19 8.44
CA HIS A 148 -9.72 -18.81 7.15
C HIS A 148 -9.23 -20.26 7.23
N SER A 149 -9.28 -20.85 8.42
CA SER A 149 -8.91 -22.27 8.62
C SER A 149 -10.05 -23.23 8.29
#